data_0882166c44b09892aebd55ed6f1648ac
#
_entry.id   0882166c44b09892aebd55ed6f1648ac
#
_cell.length_a   1.000
_cell.length_b   1.000
_cell.length_c   1.000
_cell.angle_alpha   90.00
_cell.angle_beta   90.00
_cell.angle_gamma   90.00
#
_symmetry.space_group_name_H-M   'P 1'
#
loop_
_entity.id
_entity.type
_entity.pdbx_description
1 polymer ?
#
loop_
_entity_poly.entity_id
_entity_poly.type
_entity_poly.pdbx_seq_one_letter_code
_entity_poly.pdbx_strand_id
1 'polypeptide(L)'
;EGLQGVAHWNHDMSDEAQKVNAEYKKRTGEFLFEYAGGLVAQTFMLADALERAASTDPQKVREALSTLDVSKGYAAMAPGGKVKFGPDGKNVYGRPVGVQWQNGDLASVFPKEDARAPLLKT
;
A
#
# COMPACT_ATOMS: atom_id res chain seq x y z
N GLU A 1 15.53 -5.25 17.80
CA GLU A 1 16.19 -4.12 17.15
C GLU A 1 17.07 -4.63 16.02
N GLY A 2 17.03 -3.98 14.82
CA GLY A 2 17.86 -4.35 13.68
C GLY A 2 17.37 -5.56 12.84
N LEU A 3 16.36 -6.30 13.27
CA LEU A 3 15.80 -7.41 12.49
C LEU A 3 15.30 -6.91 11.13
N GLN A 4 15.76 -7.55 10.05
CA GLN A 4 15.42 -7.20 8.68
C GLN A 4 14.42 -8.18 8.08
N GLY A 5 13.61 -7.69 7.15
CA GLY A 5 12.65 -8.49 6.42
C GLY A 5 12.28 -7.86 5.07
N VAL A 6 11.45 -8.57 4.33
CA VAL A 6 10.84 -8.09 3.09
C VAL A 6 9.33 -8.14 3.25
N ALA A 7 8.67 -7.06 2.91
CA ALA A 7 7.22 -6.91 2.98
C ALA A 7 6.65 -6.46 1.63
N HIS A 8 5.40 -6.76 1.36
CA HIS A 8 4.69 -6.20 0.21
C HIS A 8 4.24 -4.77 0.48
N TRP A 9 4.01 -4.43 1.73
CA TRP A 9 3.51 -3.14 2.17
C TRP A 9 4.04 -2.82 3.57
N ASN A 10 4.23 -1.54 3.87
CA ASN A 10 4.50 -1.08 5.23
C ASN A 10 3.74 0.22 5.50
N HIS A 11 3.38 0.45 6.75
CA HIS A 11 2.55 1.59 7.19
C HIS A 11 3.20 2.97 7.02
N ASP A 12 4.49 3.02 6.72
CA ASP A 12 5.24 4.27 6.51
C ASP A 12 5.46 4.63 5.02
N MET A 13 5.01 3.79 4.08
CA MET A 13 5.31 3.93 2.63
C MET A 13 4.82 5.23 2.00
N SER A 14 3.72 5.80 2.49
CA SER A 14 3.15 7.05 1.97
C SER A 14 2.55 7.88 3.11
N ASP A 15 2.27 9.15 2.82
CA ASP A 15 1.63 10.04 3.79
C ASP A 15 0.21 9.55 4.13
N GLU A 16 -0.52 8.99 3.16
CA GLU A 16 -1.82 8.37 3.36
C GLU A 16 -1.72 7.13 4.26
N ALA A 17 -0.73 6.27 4.03
CA ALA A 17 -0.49 5.10 4.86
C ALA A 17 -0.18 5.49 6.30
N GLN A 18 0.66 6.50 6.50
CA GLN A 18 0.99 7.02 7.83
C GLN A 18 -0.24 7.58 8.57
N LYS A 19 -1.11 8.32 7.88
CA LYS A 19 -2.36 8.85 8.45
C LYS A 19 -3.30 7.73 8.88
N VAL A 20 -3.50 6.73 8.03
CA VAL A 20 -4.34 5.56 8.35
C VAL A 20 -3.75 4.78 9.51
N ASN A 21 -2.43 4.56 9.51
CA ASN A 21 -1.74 3.89 10.60
C ASN A 21 -1.88 4.65 11.94
N ALA A 22 -1.74 5.97 11.92
CA ALA A 22 -1.89 6.80 13.12
C ALA A 22 -3.31 6.67 13.71
N GLU A 23 -4.33 6.71 12.88
CA GLU A 23 -5.71 6.53 13.32
C GLU A 23 -5.99 5.10 13.80
N TYR A 24 -5.45 4.10 13.12
CA TYR A 24 -5.55 2.71 13.53
C TYR A 24 -4.88 2.49 14.90
N LYS A 25 -3.65 2.99 15.07
CA LYS A 25 -2.89 2.89 16.32
C LYS A 25 -3.60 3.57 17.48
N LYS A 26 -4.24 4.72 17.23
CA LYS A 26 -5.06 5.41 18.24
C LYS A 26 -6.23 4.57 18.72
N ARG A 27 -6.84 3.77 17.85
CA ARG A 27 -8.01 2.93 18.18
C ARG A 27 -7.65 1.58 18.78
N THR A 28 -6.53 1.00 18.36
CA THR A 28 -6.18 -0.40 18.69
C THR A 28 -4.97 -0.53 19.62
N GLY A 29 -4.10 0.49 19.67
CA GLY A 29 -2.81 0.43 20.35
C GLY A 29 -1.69 -0.17 19.48
N GLU A 30 -2.01 -0.69 18.30
CA GLU A 30 -1.08 -1.40 17.41
C GLU A 30 -0.89 -0.68 16.08
N PHE A 31 0.22 -0.93 15.39
CA PHE A 31 0.42 -0.41 14.03
C PHE A 31 -0.36 -1.24 12.99
N LEU A 32 -0.70 -0.59 11.88
CA LEU A 32 -1.38 -1.23 10.76
C LEU A 32 -0.42 -2.17 10.05
N PHE A 33 -0.70 -3.46 10.10
CA PHE A 33 0.16 -4.47 9.50
C PHE A 33 -0.09 -4.65 8.00
N GLU A 34 0.84 -5.30 7.33
CA GLU A 34 0.95 -5.46 5.88
C GLU A 34 -0.37 -5.82 5.16
N TYR A 35 -1.04 -6.88 5.59
CA TYR A 35 -2.28 -7.33 4.93
C TYR A 35 -3.43 -6.35 5.13
N ALA A 36 -3.56 -5.77 6.32
CA ALA A 36 -4.62 -4.81 6.61
C ALA A 36 -4.45 -3.52 5.79
N GLY A 37 -3.22 -3.03 5.64
CA GLY A 37 -2.92 -1.88 4.77
C GLY A 37 -3.24 -2.15 3.31
N GLY A 38 -2.90 -3.33 2.82
CA GLY A 38 -3.26 -3.77 1.46
C GLY A 38 -4.78 -3.81 1.23
N LEU A 39 -5.54 -4.30 2.21
CA LEU A 39 -7.01 -4.35 2.14
C LEU A 39 -7.64 -2.95 2.09
N VAL A 40 -7.10 -1.97 2.81
CA VAL A 40 -7.56 -0.57 2.70
C VAL A 40 -7.42 -0.08 1.26
N ALA A 41 -6.24 -0.23 0.65
CA ALA A 41 -6.02 0.18 -0.73
C ALA A 41 -6.97 -0.52 -1.71
N GLN A 42 -7.15 -1.85 -1.58
CA GLN A 42 -8.05 -2.64 -2.42
C GLN A 42 -9.51 -2.20 -2.31
N THR A 43 -9.97 -1.86 -1.12
CA THR A 43 -11.33 -1.35 -0.89
C THR A 43 -11.58 -0.06 -1.66
N PHE A 44 -10.63 0.88 -1.63
CA PHE A 44 -10.75 2.14 -2.35
C PHE A 44 -10.58 1.98 -3.87
N MET A 45 -9.75 1.03 -4.33
CA MET A 45 -9.68 0.67 -5.75
C MET A 45 -11.01 0.12 -6.28
N LEU A 46 -11.65 -0.76 -5.50
CA LEU A 46 -12.95 -1.29 -5.87
C LEU A 46 -14.04 -0.22 -5.88
N ALA A 47 -14.05 0.67 -4.89
CA ALA A 47 -14.98 1.80 -4.85
C ALA A 47 -14.84 2.69 -6.09
N ASP A 48 -13.61 3.09 -6.45
CA ASP A 48 -13.33 3.88 -7.67
C ASP A 48 -13.80 3.14 -8.94
N ALA A 49 -13.55 1.84 -9.03
CA ALA A 49 -13.97 1.05 -10.18
C ALA A 49 -15.51 0.96 -10.29
N LEU A 50 -16.22 0.82 -9.19
CA LEU A 50 -17.69 0.80 -9.16
C LEU A 50 -18.29 2.14 -9.57
N GLU A 51 -17.72 3.25 -9.08
CA GLU A 51 -18.14 4.59 -9.47
C GLU A 51 -17.94 4.82 -10.97
N ARG A 52 -16.77 4.49 -11.52
CA ARG A 52 -16.46 4.64 -12.95
C ARG A 52 -17.27 3.71 -13.85
N ALA A 53 -17.52 2.48 -13.38
CA ALA A 53 -18.36 1.53 -14.09
C ALA A 53 -19.86 1.97 -14.11
N ALA A 54 -20.27 2.77 -13.11
CA ALA A 54 -21.67 3.10 -12.83
C ALA A 54 -22.57 1.84 -12.81
N SER A 55 -22.03 0.70 -12.33
CA SER A 55 -22.65 -0.62 -12.42
C SER A 55 -22.01 -1.60 -11.42
N THR A 56 -22.77 -2.57 -10.99
CA THR A 56 -22.28 -3.75 -10.24
C THR A 56 -22.07 -4.97 -11.15
N ASP A 57 -22.27 -4.82 -12.47
CA ASP A 57 -21.98 -5.88 -13.43
C ASP A 57 -20.48 -6.23 -13.40
N PRO A 58 -20.10 -7.51 -13.21
CA PRO A 58 -18.71 -7.90 -13.05
C PRO A 58 -17.82 -7.55 -14.24
N GLN A 59 -18.36 -7.60 -15.47
CA GLN A 59 -17.57 -7.27 -16.66
C GLN A 59 -17.26 -5.78 -16.72
N LYS A 60 -18.25 -4.93 -16.45
CA LYS A 60 -18.05 -3.48 -16.41
C LYS A 60 -17.10 -3.05 -15.31
N VAL A 61 -17.19 -3.67 -14.11
CA VAL A 61 -16.26 -3.40 -13.00
C VAL A 61 -14.85 -3.85 -13.37
N ARG A 62 -14.69 -5.01 -14.01
CA ARG A 62 -13.39 -5.49 -14.49
C ARG A 62 -12.77 -4.56 -15.54
N GLU A 63 -13.56 -4.06 -16.48
CA GLU A 63 -13.10 -3.07 -17.46
C GLU A 63 -12.65 -1.78 -16.78
N ALA A 64 -13.43 -1.27 -15.82
CA ALA A 64 -13.05 -0.11 -15.03
C ALA A 64 -11.75 -0.34 -14.24
N LEU A 65 -11.56 -1.50 -13.63
CA LEU A 65 -10.30 -1.86 -12.95
C LEU A 65 -9.12 -1.93 -13.94
N SER A 66 -9.32 -2.52 -15.12
CA SER A 66 -8.24 -2.67 -16.11
C SER A 66 -7.69 -1.35 -16.63
N THR A 67 -8.48 -0.29 -16.54
CA THR A 67 -8.10 1.08 -16.94
C THR A 67 -7.75 1.99 -15.77
N LEU A 68 -7.63 1.43 -14.55
CA LEU A 68 -7.27 2.18 -13.36
C LEU A 68 -5.84 2.73 -13.48
N ASP A 69 -5.68 4.02 -13.21
CA ASP A 69 -4.37 4.68 -13.13
C ASP A 69 -4.44 5.74 -12.02
N VAL A 70 -4.04 5.34 -10.82
CA VAL A 70 -4.19 6.12 -9.59
C VAL A 70 -2.85 6.33 -8.92
N SER A 71 -2.53 7.58 -8.62
CA SER A 71 -1.28 7.98 -7.95
C SER A 71 -1.48 8.80 -6.68
N LYS A 72 -2.74 8.96 -6.23
CA LYS A 72 -3.09 9.74 -5.04
C LYS A 72 -4.25 9.10 -4.29
N GLY A 73 -4.44 9.51 -3.04
CA GLY A 73 -5.52 9.01 -2.18
C GLY A 73 -5.29 7.59 -1.67
N TYR A 74 -6.30 7.04 -1.01
CA TYR A 74 -6.17 5.75 -0.32
C TYR A 74 -5.97 4.55 -1.27
N ALA A 75 -6.47 4.60 -2.49
CA ALA A 75 -6.18 3.55 -3.49
C ALA A 75 -4.68 3.50 -3.83
N ALA A 76 -3.99 4.64 -3.80
CA ALA A 76 -2.54 4.72 -4.02
C ALA A 76 -1.69 4.24 -2.82
N MET A 77 -2.29 3.82 -1.71
CA MET A 77 -1.59 3.11 -0.63
C MET A 77 -1.14 1.70 -1.03
N ALA A 78 -1.48 1.24 -2.24
CA ALA A 78 -1.03 -0.03 -2.78
C ALA A 78 0.51 -0.11 -2.84
N PRO A 79 1.09 -1.33 -2.86
CA PRO A 79 2.53 -1.53 -3.05
C PRO A 79 3.07 -0.75 -4.25
N GLY A 80 4.13 0.03 -4.03
CA GLY A 80 4.70 0.93 -5.03
C GLY A 80 4.08 2.33 -5.06
N GLY A 81 3.10 2.65 -4.20
CA GLY A 81 2.52 3.99 -4.05
C GLY A 81 1.66 4.47 -5.23
N LYS A 82 1.38 3.58 -6.17
CA LYS A 82 0.56 3.83 -7.38
C LYS A 82 -0.12 2.55 -7.82
N VAL A 83 -1.22 2.69 -8.55
CA VAL A 83 -1.93 1.55 -9.14
C VAL A 83 -2.18 1.80 -10.61
N LYS A 84 -1.70 0.87 -11.42
CA LYS A 84 -2.05 0.72 -12.82
C LYS A 84 -1.91 -0.75 -13.18
N PHE A 85 -2.96 -1.33 -13.72
CA PHE A 85 -2.92 -2.74 -14.10
C PHE A 85 -2.38 -2.92 -15.51
N GLY A 86 -1.43 -3.85 -15.66
CA GLY A 86 -0.93 -4.31 -16.94
C GLY A 86 -1.89 -5.30 -17.61
N PRO A 87 -1.57 -5.73 -18.86
CA PRO A 87 -2.39 -6.71 -19.59
C PRO A 87 -2.52 -8.06 -18.86
N ASP A 88 -1.57 -8.38 -17.98
CA ASP A 88 -1.54 -9.58 -17.15
C ASP A 88 -2.34 -9.42 -15.84
N GLY A 89 -2.97 -8.27 -15.62
CA GLY A 89 -3.75 -7.96 -14.41
C GLY A 89 -2.92 -7.62 -13.18
N LYS A 90 -1.60 -7.47 -13.31
CA LYS A 90 -0.73 -7.07 -12.19
C LYS A 90 -0.57 -5.56 -12.12
N ASN A 91 -0.42 -5.05 -10.90
CA ASN A 91 -0.02 -3.65 -10.72
C ASN A 91 1.43 -3.47 -11.20
N VAL A 92 1.61 -2.69 -12.28
CA VAL A 92 2.93 -2.45 -12.89
C VAL A 92 3.92 -1.71 -11.98
N TYR A 93 3.41 -1.06 -10.93
CA TYR A 93 4.22 -0.37 -9.92
C TYR A 93 4.46 -1.22 -8.66
N GLY A 94 3.78 -2.37 -8.56
CA GLY A 94 3.87 -3.23 -7.39
C GLY A 94 5.29 -3.77 -7.19
N ARG A 95 5.89 -3.47 -6.05
CA ARG A 95 7.21 -3.97 -5.68
C ARG A 95 7.29 -4.19 -4.17
N PRO A 96 8.10 -5.15 -3.73
CA PRO A 96 8.35 -5.34 -2.31
C PRO A 96 9.19 -4.20 -1.73
N VAL A 97 9.10 -4.03 -0.43
CA VAL A 97 9.89 -3.09 0.37
C VAL A 97 10.74 -3.86 1.38
N GLY A 98 12.00 -3.49 1.50
CA GLY A 98 12.86 -3.96 2.59
C GLY A 98 12.53 -3.19 3.86
N VAL A 99 12.32 -3.91 4.95
CA VAL A 99 11.95 -3.33 6.24
C VAL A 99 12.93 -3.72 7.33
N GLN A 100 13.07 -2.88 8.34
CA GLN A 100 13.89 -3.15 9.50
C GLN A 100 13.19 -2.70 10.77
N TRP A 101 13.27 -3.53 11.81
CA TRP A 101 12.76 -3.19 13.13
C TRP A 101 13.65 -2.16 13.80
N GLN A 102 13.15 -0.95 14.01
CA GLN A 102 13.88 0.19 14.56
C GLN A 102 13.03 0.94 15.59
N ASN A 103 13.59 1.14 16.80
CA ASN A 103 12.93 1.92 17.85
C ASN A 103 11.52 1.43 18.22
N GLY A 104 11.29 0.11 18.18
CA GLY A 104 10.00 -0.49 18.49
C GLY A 104 8.95 -0.36 17.38
N ASP A 105 9.36 -0.04 16.16
CA ASP A 105 8.49 0.08 14.99
C ASP A 105 9.16 -0.51 13.74
N LEU A 106 8.41 -0.73 12.68
CA LEU A 106 8.88 -1.30 11.42
C LEU A 106 9.10 -0.20 10.40
N ALA A 107 10.37 0.11 10.11
CA ALA A 107 10.75 1.15 9.15
C ALA A 107 11.07 0.59 7.77
N SER A 108 10.60 1.24 6.71
CA SER A 108 10.99 0.96 5.34
C SER A 108 12.41 1.49 5.08
N VAL A 109 13.33 0.61 4.67
CA VAL A 109 14.77 0.93 4.50
C VAL A 109 15.30 0.65 3.11
N PHE A 110 14.53 -0.02 2.25
CA PHE A 110 14.93 -0.36 0.88
C PHE A 110 13.69 -0.54 -0.03
N PRO A 111 13.73 -0.20 -1.34
CA PRO A 111 14.84 0.47 -2.03
C PRO A 111 15.01 1.93 -1.56
N LYS A 112 16.12 2.57 -1.94
CA LYS A 112 16.48 3.90 -1.44
C LYS A 112 15.41 4.97 -1.70
N GLU A 113 14.73 4.88 -2.83
CA GLU A 113 13.65 5.80 -3.22
C GLU A 113 12.37 5.65 -2.36
N ASP A 114 12.18 4.49 -1.76
CA ASP A 114 11.03 4.20 -0.88
C ASP A 114 11.43 4.21 0.62
N ALA A 115 12.72 4.33 0.90
CA ALA A 115 13.21 4.30 2.27
C ALA A 115 12.72 5.50 3.09
N ARG A 116 12.24 5.24 4.30
CA ARG A 116 11.79 6.24 5.28
C ARG A 116 12.77 6.38 6.43
N ALA A 117 13.69 5.43 6.56
CA ALA A 117 14.77 5.46 7.53
C ALA A 117 16.05 4.86 6.92
N PRO A 118 17.23 5.23 7.43
CA PRO A 118 18.47 4.57 7.02
C PRO A 118 18.50 3.13 7.53
N LEU A 119 19.13 2.25 6.74
CA LEU A 119 19.42 0.89 7.20
C LEU A 119 20.46 0.95 8.33
N LEU A 120 20.10 0.47 9.51
CA LEU A 120 21.03 0.35 10.63
C LEU A 120 21.93 -0.86 10.40
N LYS A 121 23.22 -0.67 10.58
CA LYS A 121 24.19 -1.76 10.62
C LYS A 121 24.04 -2.50 11.97
N THR A 122 23.81 -3.77 11.91
CA THR A 122 23.77 -4.69 13.06
C THR A 122 25.14 -5.30 13.28
#